data_00e006b28590e3e47cb77d547f3a759f
#
_entry.id   00e006b28590e3e47cb77d547f3a759f
#
_cell.length_a   1.000
_cell.length_b   1.000
_cell.length_c   1.000
_cell.angle_alpha   90.00
_cell.angle_beta   90.00
_cell.angle_gamma   90.00
#
_symmetry.space_group_name_H-M   'P 1'
#
loop_
_entity.id
_entity.type
_entity.pdbx_description
1 polymer ?
#
loop_
_entity_poly.entity_id
_entity_poly.type
_entity_poly.pdbx_seq_one_letter_code
_entity_poly.pdbx_strand_id
1 'polypeptide(L)'
;MRQEELDAREQALVAVAREAGELAKRFFSNPPEVKLKGKQDFITAADGEVERLIIERLKARFPRDAFLGEEGGAEGTGEALWVIDPIDGTANFAHRIPHFCVSIAFLSAGELLLGAIAAPMYGELYRARLGRGAFLNDRAMRVAETSDIRQAIVELGWSARRTVRAYTGLLERVLEAGAVFMRAGSGALGLAYVAAGRTHGYCELHINSWDTLAGLLMVREAGGWTNDFLAGEGLERGNAVLACAPGLKEALVAATGVGQANEQLERGIS
;
A
#
# COMPACT_ATOMS: atom_id res chain seq x y z
N MET A 1 5.02 -23.11 1.64
CA MET A 1 4.90 -22.90 3.12
C MET A 1 3.76 -23.75 3.66
N ARG A 2 3.90 -24.38 4.84
CA ARG A 2 2.82 -25.15 5.49
C ARG A 2 1.77 -24.19 6.07
N GLN A 3 0.52 -24.66 6.17
CA GLN A 3 -0.60 -23.86 6.68
C GLN A 3 -0.34 -23.34 8.11
N GLU A 4 0.16 -24.19 9.01
CA GLU A 4 0.49 -23.84 10.40
C GLU A 4 1.56 -22.73 10.51
N GLU A 5 2.54 -22.75 9.60
CA GLU A 5 3.60 -21.74 9.55
C GLU A 5 3.04 -20.38 9.09
N LEU A 6 2.08 -20.41 8.16
CA LEU A 6 1.37 -19.20 7.70
C LEU A 6 0.43 -18.66 8.78
N ASP A 7 -0.28 -19.55 9.50
CA ASP A 7 -1.14 -19.17 10.63
C ASP A 7 -0.34 -18.46 11.74
N ALA A 8 0.86 -18.98 12.05
CA ALA A 8 1.74 -18.35 13.03
C ALA A 8 2.22 -16.96 12.58
N ARG A 9 2.48 -16.78 11.27
CA ARG A 9 2.89 -15.47 10.71
C ARG A 9 1.73 -14.48 10.69
N GLU A 10 0.52 -14.93 10.36
CA GLU A 10 -0.67 -14.07 10.40
C GLU A 10 -0.93 -13.54 11.82
N GLN A 11 -0.85 -14.42 12.83
CA GLN A 11 -1.00 -13.99 14.23
C GLN A 11 0.09 -12.99 14.65
N ALA A 12 1.33 -13.23 14.24
CA ALA A 12 2.43 -12.31 14.52
C ALA A 12 2.24 -10.97 13.82
N LEU A 13 1.88 -10.99 12.52
CA LEU A 13 1.60 -9.81 11.73
C LEU A 13 0.56 -8.89 12.38
N VAL A 14 -0.57 -9.45 12.78
CA VAL A 14 -1.67 -8.70 13.43
C VAL A 14 -1.20 -8.08 14.76
N ALA A 15 -0.49 -8.85 15.58
CA ALA A 15 0.01 -8.37 16.87
C ALA A 15 1.04 -7.25 16.68
N VAL A 16 2.01 -7.44 15.77
CA VAL A 16 3.08 -6.49 15.51
C VAL A 16 2.55 -5.21 14.85
N ALA A 17 1.61 -5.33 13.88
CA ALA A 17 1.00 -4.15 13.26
C ALA A 17 0.25 -3.27 14.29
N ARG A 18 -0.45 -3.88 15.24
CA ARG A 18 -1.09 -3.14 16.36
C ARG A 18 -0.05 -2.46 17.25
N GLU A 19 0.98 -3.19 17.69
CA GLU A 19 2.05 -2.66 18.55
C GLU A 19 2.77 -1.50 17.87
N ALA A 20 3.12 -1.65 16.58
CA ALA A 20 3.75 -0.62 15.77
C ALA A 20 2.87 0.62 15.57
N GLY A 21 1.57 0.40 15.28
CA GLY A 21 0.59 1.48 15.18
C GLY A 21 0.46 2.29 16.48
N GLU A 22 0.42 1.63 17.63
CA GLU A 22 0.39 2.32 18.94
C GLU A 22 1.70 3.05 19.22
N LEU A 23 2.85 2.53 18.76
CA LEU A 23 4.12 3.25 18.85
C LEU A 23 4.11 4.51 17.98
N ALA A 24 3.71 4.39 16.71
CA ALA A 24 3.56 5.53 15.81
C ALA A 24 2.62 6.61 16.37
N LYS A 25 1.47 6.21 16.96
CA LYS A 25 0.55 7.12 17.63
C LYS A 25 1.18 7.85 18.82
N ARG A 26 2.01 7.19 19.61
CA ARG A 26 2.76 7.86 20.69
C ARG A 26 3.71 8.91 20.16
N PHE A 27 4.46 8.61 19.11
CA PHE A 27 5.34 9.58 18.45
C PHE A 27 4.55 10.73 17.79
N PHE A 28 3.39 10.44 17.22
CA PHE A 28 2.52 11.49 16.70
C PHE A 28 2.06 12.48 17.77
N SER A 29 1.83 12.02 19.00
CA SER A 29 1.46 12.89 20.12
C SER A 29 2.64 13.73 20.65
N ASN A 30 3.87 13.20 20.56
CA ASN A 30 5.10 13.86 20.95
C ASN A 30 6.10 13.78 19.79
N PRO A 31 5.98 14.67 18.78
CA PRO A 31 6.74 14.54 17.56
C PRO A 31 8.24 14.69 17.80
N PRO A 32 9.05 13.78 17.24
CA PRO A 32 10.49 13.95 17.21
C PRO A 32 10.89 15.11 16.27
N GLU A 33 12.17 15.44 16.26
CA GLU A 33 12.72 16.39 15.28
C GLU A 33 12.51 15.87 13.86
N VAL A 34 11.89 16.71 13.01
CA VAL A 34 11.63 16.41 11.60
C VAL A 34 12.82 16.77 10.74
N LYS A 35 13.27 15.86 9.89
CA LYS A 35 14.35 16.09 8.91
C LYS A 35 13.81 15.99 7.49
N LEU A 36 14.16 16.95 6.66
CA LEU A 36 13.85 16.92 5.24
C LEU A 36 14.85 16.00 4.52
N LYS A 37 14.40 14.95 3.85
CA LYS A 37 15.21 13.98 3.11
C LYS A 37 15.31 14.30 1.62
N GLY A 38 14.41 15.11 1.10
CA GLY A 38 14.34 15.57 -0.27
C GLY A 38 13.34 16.71 -0.36
N LYS A 39 12.89 17.05 -1.57
CA LYS A 39 11.92 18.16 -1.74
C LYS A 39 10.59 17.93 -1.07
N GLN A 40 10.17 16.66 -0.92
CA GLN A 40 8.87 16.26 -0.40
C GLN A 40 8.94 15.04 0.53
N ASP A 41 10.13 14.50 0.79
CA ASP A 41 10.33 13.41 1.74
C ASP A 41 10.63 13.98 3.12
N PHE A 42 9.94 13.46 4.12
CA PHE A 42 10.18 13.77 5.52
C PHE A 42 10.58 12.50 6.24
N ILE A 43 11.77 12.51 6.81
CA ILE A 43 12.21 11.45 7.72
C ILE A 43 12.00 11.95 9.14
N THR A 44 11.35 11.15 9.94
CA THR A 44 11.24 11.37 11.38
C THR A 44 12.01 10.28 12.11
N ALA A 45 12.45 10.57 13.35
CA ALA A 45 13.04 9.53 14.18
C ALA A 45 12.01 8.42 14.52
N ALA A 46 10.72 8.69 14.33
CA ALA A 46 9.65 7.72 14.54
C ALA A 46 9.68 6.58 13.51
N ASP A 47 9.97 6.91 12.21
CA ASP A 47 10.03 5.89 11.16
C ASP A 47 11.03 4.79 11.52
N GLY A 48 12.27 5.16 11.82
CA GLY A 48 13.32 4.21 12.20
C GLY A 48 13.01 3.41 13.47
N GLU A 49 12.38 4.01 14.49
CA GLU A 49 12.02 3.31 15.72
C GLU A 49 10.85 2.33 15.50
N VAL A 50 9.87 2.70 14.68
CA VAL A 50 8.74 1.82 14.35
C VAL A 50 9.21 0.65 13.49
N GLU A 51 10.04 0.89 12.47
CA GLU A 51 10.60 -0.18 11.63
C GLU A 51 11.45 -1.15 12.45
N ARG A 52 12.34 -0.64 13.31
CA ARG A 52 13.15 -1.46 14.20
C ARG A 52 12.29 -2.35 15.10
N LEU A 53 11.22 -1.80 15.70
CA LEU A 53 10.29 -2.59 16.52
C LEU A 53 9.70 -3.75 15.70
N ILE A 54 9.21 -3.48 14.49
CA ILE A 54 8.58 -4.48 13.63
C ILE A 54 9.57 -5.61 13.32
N ILE A 55 10.79 -5.24 12.86
CA ILE A 55 11.83 -6.20 12.52
C ILE A 55 12.23 -7.04 13.74
N GLU A 56 12.49 -6.43 14.89
CA GLU A 56 12.86 -7.14 16.13
C GLU A 56 11.78 -8.16 16.55
N ARG A 57 10.52 -7.79 16.52
CA ARG A 57 9.40 -8.67 16.91
C ARG A 57 9.23 -9.85 15.96
N LEU A 58 9.31 -9.59 14.66
CA LEU A 58 9.16 -10.63 13.62
C LEU A 58 10.39 -11.54 13.59
N LYS A 59 11.60 -11.00 13.65
CA LYS A 59 12.86 -11.74 13.63
C LYS A 59 13.03 -12.65 14.85
N ALA A 60 12.57 -12.23 16.04
CA ALA A 60 12.57 -13.07 17.23
C ALA A 60 11.71 -14.33 17.07
N ARG A 61 10.65 -14.29 16.26
CA ARG A 61 9.77 -15.44 16.00
C ARG A 61 10.14 -16.20 14.73
N PHE A 62 10.67 -15.50 13.73
CA PHE A 62 11.00 -16.04 12.39
C PHE A 62 12.43 -15.63 11.98
N PRO A 63 13.46 -16.15 12.64
CA PRO A 63 14.85 -15.68 12.47
C PRO A 63 15.47 -15.97 11.10
N ARG A 64 14.78 -16.76 10.24
CA ARG A 64 15.22 -17.09 8.87
C ARG A 64 14.50 -16.29 7.80
N ASP A 65 13.50 -15.48 8.18
CA ASP A 65 12.77 -14.65 7.22
C ASP A 65 13.62 -13.42 6.86
N ALA A 66 13.47 -12.96 5.64
CA ALA A 66 14.08 -11.72 5.14
C ALA A 66 13.14 -10.53 5.37
N PHE A 67 13.70 -9.32 5.30
CA PHE A 67 12.99 -8.06 5.49
C PHE A 67 13.36 -7.08 4.39
N LEU A 68 12.41 -6.29 3.94
CA LEU A 68 12.57 -5.13 3.08
C LEU A 68 11.82 -3.98 3.71
N GLY A 69 12.53 -3.05 4.32
CA GLY A 69 11.99 -1.85 4.94
C GLY A 69 12.27 -0.61 4.12
N GLU A 70 11.43 0.40 4.28
CA GLU A 70 11.63 1.71 3.65
C GLU A 70 12.91 2.39 4.14
N GLU A 71 13.19 2.34 5.45
CA GLU A 71 14.31 3.03 6.08
C GLU A 71 15.59 2.18 6.12
N GLY A 72 15.48 0.91 6.50
CA GLY A 72 16.61 -0.01 6.66
C GLY A 72 17.01 -0.74 5.39
N GLY A 73 16.18 -0.72 4.36
CA GLY A 73 16.42 -1.47 3.13
C GLY A 73 16.27 -2.99 3.31
N ALA A 74 17.05 -3.76 2.54
CA ALA A 74 16.96 -5.22 2.55
C ALA A 74 17.86 -5.86 3.61
N GLU A 75 17.30 -6.79 4.41
CA GLU A 75 18.01 -7.60 5.38
C GLU A 75 17.66 -9.09 5.20
N GLY A 76 18.66 -9.96 5.14
CA GLY A 76 18.47 -11.41 4.97
C GLY A 76 18.30 -11.81 3.50
N THR A 77 18.24 -13.14 3.25
CA THR A 77 18.19 -13.72 1.90
C THR A 77 17.16 -14.87 1.79
N GLY A 78 16.17 -14.90 2.67
CA GLY A 78 15.16 -15.94 2.72
C GLY A 78 14.10 -15.79 1.62
N GLU A 79 13.49 -16.91 1.20
CA GLU A 79 12.30 -16.87 0.32
C GLU A 79 11.06 -16.31 1.01
N ALA A 80 11.03 -16.31 2.35
CA ALA A 80 9.99 -15.69 3.18
C ALA A 80 10.42 -14.25 3.47
N LEU A 81 9.67 -13.28 2.98
CA LEU A 81 10.01 -11.86 2.98
C LEU A 81 8.90 -11.03 3.61
N TRP A 82 9.25 -10.20 4.57
CA TRP A 82 8.43 -9.14 5.13
C TRP A 82 8.76 -7.82 4.43
N VAL A 83 7.74 -7.11 3.96
CA VAL A 83 7.88 -5.79 3.31
C VAL A 83 7.17 -4.77 4.19
N ILE A 84 7.88 -3.72 4.61
CA ILE A 84 7.49 -2.87 5.73
C ILE A 84 7.57 -1.41 5.34
N ASP A 85 6.48 -0.68 5.56
CA ASP A 85 6.47 0.77 5.69
C ASP A 85 6.10 1.13 7.13
N PRO A 86 7.03 1.72 7.89
CA PRO A 86 6.80 2.07 9.28
C PRO A 86 5.77 3.18 9.46
N ILE A 87 5.74 4.18 8.57
CA ILE A 87 4.79 5.30 8.62
C ILE A 87 4.45 5.77 7.19
N ASP A 88 3.55 5.05 6.50
CA ASP A 88 3.00 5.55 5.24
C ASP A 88 2.18 6.82 5.47
N GLY A 89 2.54 7.87 4.76
CA GLY A 89 2.03 9.23 4.98
C GLY A 89 2.94 10.07 5.89
N THR A 90 4.27 9.89 5.81
CA THR A 90 5.28 10.62 6.62
C THR A 90 5.11 12.14 6.54
N ALA A 91 4.74 12.69 5.38
CA ALA A 91 4.43 14.11 5.24
C ALA A 91 3.23 14.53 6.11
N ASN A 92 2.16 13.74 6.13
CA ASN A 92 1.00 13.97 6.99
C ASN A 92 1.41 13.89 8.46
N PHE A 93 2.16 12.86 8.82
CA PHE A 93 2.66 12.66 10.18
C PHE A 93 3.49 13.86 10.65
N ALA A 94 4.44 14.32 9.85
CA ALA A 94 5.31 15.46 10.15
C ALA A 94 4.52 16.76 10.34
N HIS A 95 3.44 16.95 9.57
CA HIS A 95 2.58 18.13 9.64
C HIS A 95 1.37 17.99 10.56
N ARG A 96 1.32 16.96 11.40
CA ARG A 96 0.26 16.74 12.40
C ARG A 96 -1.11 16.49 11.78
N ILE A 97 -1.13 15.97 10.56
CA ILE A 97 -2.35 15.50 9.90
C ILE A 97 -2.54 14.03 10.30
N PRO A 98 -3.65 13.65 10.96
CA PRO A 98 -3.85 12.31 11.52
C PRO A 98 -4.22 11.27 10.45
N HIS A 99 -3.62 11.34 9.26
CA HIS A 99 -3.87 10.43 8.13
C HIS A 99 -2.56 9.77 7.72
N PHE A 100 -2.21 8.72 8.42
CA PHE A 100 -1.03 7.88 8.24
C PHE A 100 -1.30 6.47 8.77
N CYS A 101 -0.48 5.51 8.38
CA CYS A 101 -0.59 4.13 8.87
C CYS A 101 0.76 3.43 8.90
N VAL A 102 0.79 2.24 9.53
CA VAL A 102 1.86 1.25 9.41
C VAL A 102 1.41 0.20 8.41
N SER A 103 2.23 -0.12 7.42
CA SER A 103 1.93 -1.13 6.40
C SER A 103 2.94 -2.28 6.46
N ILE A 104 2.44 -3.52 6.53
CA ILE A 104 3.29 -4.72 6.57
C ILE A 104 2.68 -5.76 5.63
N ALA A 105 3.48 -6.25 4.69
CA ALA A 105 3.13 -7.34 3.80
C ALA A 105 4.07 -8.53 4.02
N PHE A 106 3.62 -9.73 3.69
CA PHE A 106 4.41 -10.94 3.74
C PHE A 106 4.29 -11.73 2.44
N LEU A 107 5.44 -12.05 1.86
CA LEU A 107 5.56 -12.88 0.66
C LEU A 107 6.32 -14.19 1.00
N SER A 108 6.03 -15.24 0.25
CA SER A 108 6.84 -16.45 0.25
C SER A 108 6.98 -16.98 -1.17
N ALA A 109 8.22 -17.25 -1.59
CA ALA A 109 8.54 -17.65 -2.95
C ALA A 109 7.93 -16.72 -4.03
N GLY A 110 7.93 -15.41 -3.76
CA GLY A 110 7.38 -14.38 -4.65
C GLY A 110 5.86 -14.22 -4.61
N GLU A 111 5.13 -15.08 -3.89
CA GLU A 111 3.67 -14.99 -3.74
C GLU A 111 3.30 -14.13 -2.52
N LEU A 112 2.43 -13.16 -2.71
CA LEU A 112 1.92 -12.26 -1.66
C LEU A 112 0.82 -12.98 -0.86
N LEU A 113 1.09 -13.28 0.42
CA LEU A 113 0.26 -14.17 1.25
C LEU A 113 -0.49 -13.44 2.36
N LEU A 114 0.13 -12.43 3.00
CA LEU A 114 -0.48 -11.71 4.11
C LEU A 114 -0.27 -10.20 3.95
N GLY A 115 -1.19 -9.41 4.46
CA GLY A 115 -1.08 -7.97 4.55
C GLY A 115 -1.79 -7.42 5.79
N ALA A 116 -1.19 -6.44 6.45
CA ALA A 116 -1.81 -5.66 7.51
C ALA A 116 -1.49 -4.18 7.37
N ILE A 117 -2.50 -3.34 7.60
CA ILE A 117 -2.37 -1.88 7.64
C ILE A 117 -3.01 -1.41 8.95
N ALA A 118 -2.22 -0.84 9.85
CA ALA A 118 -2.71 -0.27 11.10
C ALA A 118 -2.83 1.24 10.98
N ALA A 119 -4.05 1.77 11.06
CA ALA A 119 -4.36 3.20 11.05
C ALA A 119 -4.71 3.66 12.49
N PRO A 120 -3.68 4.00 13.31
CA PRO A 120 -3.85 4.13 14.76
C PRO A 120 -4.70 5.33 15.18
N MET A 121 -4.76 6.35 14.34
CA MET A 121 -5.57 7.54 14.62
C MET A 121 -7.06 7.31 14.45
N TYR A 122 -7.43 6.28 13.66
CA TYR A 122 -8.82 5.87 13.44
C TYR A 122 -9.22 4.65 14.28
N GLY A 123 -8.27 4.01 14.98
CA GLY A 123 -8.50 2.75 15.67
C GLY A 123 -8.83 1.59 14.72
N GLU A 124 -8.31 1.65 13.51
CA GLU A 124 -8.57 0.71 12.43
C GLU A 124 -7.37 -0.18 12.14
N LEU A 125 -7.62 -1.47 12.04
CA LEU A 125 -6.67 -2.46 11.53
C LEU A 125 -7.29 -3.18 10.34
N TYR A 126 -6.71 -2.97 9.17
CA TYR A 126 -7.02 -3.69 7.96
C TYR A 126 -6.09 -4.90 7.85
N ARG A 127 -6.61 -6.04 7.46
CA ARG A 127 -5.83 -7.24 7.26
C ARG A 127 -6.39 -8.10 6.14
N ALA A 128 -5.50 -8.81 5.45
CA ALA A 128 -5.89 -9.77 4.42
C ALA A 128 -4.96 -10.98 4.45
N ARG A 129 -5.50 -12.11 4.03
CA ARG A 129 -4.76 -13.34 3.76
C ARG A 129 -5.25 -13.93 2.45
N LEU A 130 -4.32 -14.35 1.62
CA LEU A 130 -4.61 -14.95 0.33
C LEU A 130 -5.59 -16.14 0.48
N GLY A 131 -6.73 -16.06 -0.23
CA GLY A 131 -7.82 -17.04 -0.21
C GLY A 131 -8.66 -17.07 1.06
N ARG A 132 -8.51 -16.10 1.97
CA ARG A 132 -9.27 -16.02 3.23
C ARG A 132 -10.05 -14.73 3.41
N GLY A 133 -9.99 -13.84 2.42
CA GLY A 133 -10.67 -12.55 2.43
C GLY A 133 -9.90 -11.44 3.14
N ALA A 134 -10.49 -10.26 3.13
CA ALA A 134 -9.98 -9.05 3.76
C ALA A 134 -10.93 -8.56 4.87
N PHE A 135 -10.36 -7.97 5.91
CA PHE A 135 -11.12 -7.57 7.11
C PHE A 135 -10.66 -6.19 7.62
N LEU A 136 -11.62 -5.38 8.02
CA LEU A 136 -11.41 -4.19 8.84
C LEU A 136 -11.79 -4.51 10.29
N ASN A 137 -10.81 -4.55 11.18
CA ASN A 137 -10.95 -5.13 12.51
C ASN A 137 -11.51 -6.57 12.37
N ASP A 138 -12.72 -6.83 12.85
CA ASP A 138 -13.37 -8.15 12.77
C ASP A 138 -14.49 -8.22 11.72
N ARG A 139 -14.63 -7.19 10.87
CA ARG A 139 -15.66 -7.12 9.83
C ARG A 139 -15.07 -7.42 8.47
N ALA A 140 -15.66 -8.35 7.73
CA ALA A 140 -15.27 -8.61 6.35
C ALA A 140 -15.43 -7.35 5.49
N MET A 141 -14.42 -7.07 4.66
CA MET A 141 -14.45 -5.98 3.69
C MET A 141 -14.91 -6.47 2.33
N ARG A 142 -15.53 -5.57 1.58
CA ARG A 142 -15.83 -5.71 0.15
C ARG A 142 -15.61 -4.37 -0.53
N VAL A 143 -15.08 -4.40 -1.75
CA VAL A 143 -15.01 -3.21 -2.59
C VAL A 143 -16.40 -2.70 -2.95
N ALA A 144 -16.51 -1.43 -3.33
CA ALA A 144 -17.77 -0.84 -3.74
C ALA A 144 -18.33 -1.53 -4.99
N GLU A 145 -19.65 -1.65 -5.07
CA GLU A 145 -20.38 -2.17 -6.24
C GLU A 145 -20.77 -0.97 -7.12
N THR A 146 -19.92 -0.58 -8.04
CA THR A 146 -20.21 0.47 -9.02
C THR A 146 -19.57 0.15 -10.38
N SER A 147 -20.24 0.55 -11.45
CA SER A 147 -19.75 0.47 -12.84
C SER A 147 -19.82 1.83 -13.56
N ASP A 148 -20.39 2.86 -12.93
CA ASP A 148 -20.45 4.20 -13.49
C ASP A 148 -19.34 5.07 -12.88
N ILE A 149 -18.36 5.40 -13.69
CA ILE A 149 -17.20 6.22 -13.26
C ILE A 149 -17.63 7.61 -12.75
N ARG A 150 -18.77 8.14 -13.18
CA ARG A 150 -19.30 9.44 -12.74
C ARG A 150 -19.79 9.42 -11.29
N GLN A 151 -19.95 8.25 -10.71
CA GLN A 151 -20.29 8.05 -9.30
C GLN A 151 -19.05 7.68 -8.47
N ALA A 152 -17.89 7.56 -9.13
CA ALA A 152 -16.69 7.09 -8.49
C ALA A 152 -15.91 8.22 -7.81
N ILE A 153 -15.38 7.93 -6.62
CA ILE A 153 -14.29 8.69 -6.00
C ILE A 153 -13.00 7.93 -6.26
N VAL A 154 -12.05 8.58 -6.93
CA VAL A 154 -10.74 8.00 -7.26
C VAL A 154 -9.66 8.80 -6.54
N GLU A 155 -8.86 8.12 -5.73
CA GLU A 155 -7.70 8.73 -5.13
C GLU A 155 -6.50 8.65 -6.08
N LEU A 156 -5.80 9.78 -6.28
CA LEU A 156 -4.60 9.85 -7.08
C LEU A 156 -3.39 10.16 -6.20
N GLY A 157 -2.47 9.22 -6.08
CA GLY A 157 -1.21 9.41 -5.40
C GLY A 157 -0.23 10.22 -6.24
N TRP A 158 0.78 10.80 -5.59
CA TRP A 158 1.81 11.62 -6.20
C TRP A 158 3.21 11.13 -5.86
N SER A 159 4.03 10.86 -6.86
CA SER A 159 5.44 10.55 -6.71
C SER A 159 6.31 11.60 -7.40
N ALA A 160 7.32 12.12 -6.69
CA ALA A 160 8.33 13.00 -7.26
C ALA A 160 9.22 12.33 -8.33
N ARG A 161 9.13 10.99 -8.47
CA ARG A 161 9.79 10.24 -9.55
C ARG A 161 9.08 10.42 -10.90
N ARG A 162 7.92 11.05 -10.93
CA ARG A 162 7.18 11.39 -12.16
C ARG A 162 7.12 12.90 -12.35
N THR A 163 6.97 13.31 -13.60
CA THR A 163 6.88 14.75 -13.92
C THR A 163 5.52 15.30 -13.50
N VAL A 164 5.47 16.57 -13.12
CA VAL A 164 4.22 17.29 -12.83
C VAL A 164 3.24 17.15 -14.01
N ARG A 165 3.75 17.25 -15.26
CA ARG A 165 2.92 17.11 -16.47
C ARG A 165 2.28 15.72 -16.60
N ALA A 166 2.98 14.65 -16.23
CA ALA A 166 2.41 13.30 -16.21
C ALA A 166 1.26 13.20 -15.20
N TYR A 167 1.45 13.76 -14.01
CA TYR A 167 0.43 13.76 -12.97
C TYR A 167 -0.78 14.62 -13.32
N THR A 168 -0.55 15.85 -13.82
CA THR A 168 -1.67 16.73 -14.20
C THR A 168 -2.45 16.16 -15.38
N GLY A 169 -1.79 15.51 -16.34
CA GLY A 169 -2.47 14.81 -17.43
C GLY A 169 -3.26 13.58 -16.95
N LEU A 170 -2.76 12.85 -15.94
CA LEU A 170 -3.55 11.79 -15.29
C LEU A 170 -4.81 12.36 -14.63
N LEU A 171 -4.66 13.43 -13.84
CA LEU A 171 -5.76 14.12 -13.17
C LEU A 171 -6.81 14.60 -14.17
N GLU A 172 -6.37 15.26 -15.25
CA GLU A 172 -7.24 15.76 -16.33
C GLU A 172 -8.09 14.62 -16.90
N ARG A 173 -7.48 13.52 -17.31
CA ARG A 173 -8.21 12.38 -17.91
C ARG A 173 -9.19 11.71 -16.93
N VAL A 174 -8.84 11.61 -15.65
CA VAL A 174 -9.73 11.04 -14.62
C VAL A 174 -10.95 11.95 -14.40
N LEU A 175 -10.74 13.27 -14.38
CA LEU A 175 -11.84 14.25 -14.27
C LEU A 175 -12.70 14.30 -15.54
N GLU A 176 -12.11 14.25 -16.73
CA GLU A 176 -12.84 14.18 -17.99
C GLU A 176 -13.68 12.89 -18.12
N ALA A 177 -13.20 11.78 -17.55
CA ALA A 177 -13.99 10.55 -17.44
C ALA A 177 -15.19 10.69 -16.49
N GLY A 178 -15.23 11.75 -15.69
CA GLY A 178 -16.35 12.12 -14.81
C GLY A 178 -16.18 11.70 -13.34
N ALA A 179 -15.03 11.12 -12.95
CA ALA A 179 -14.80 10.74 -11.55
C ALA A 179 -14.58 11.94 -10.63
N VAL A 180 -14.92 11.78 -9.36
CA VAL A 180 -14.49 12.71 -8.31
C VAL A 180 -13.07 12.36 -7.89
N PHE A 181 -12.19 13.35 -7.85
CA PHE A 181 -10.80 13.21 -7.45
C PHE A 181 -10.61 13.50 -5.95
N MET A 182 -9.74 12.73 -5.32
CA MET A 182 -9.18 13.06 -4.01
C MET A 182 -7.68 12.74 -3.95
N ARG A 183 -6.99 13.32 -2.97
CA ARG A 183 -5.60 12.98 -2.61
C ARG A 183 -5.43 13.15 -1.10
N ALA A 184 -5.26 12.05 -0.39
CA ALA A 184 -5.12 12.06 1.06
C ALA A 184 -3.66 11.97 1.55
N GLY A 185 -2.73 11.42 0.74
CA GLY A 185 -1.29 11.42 1.02
C GLY A 185 -0.77 10.24 1.84
N SER A 186 -1.47 9.11 1.79
CA SER A 186 -1.07 7.80 2.30
C SER A 186 -1.53 6.75 1.28
N GLY A 187 -0.58 6.12 0.59
CA GLY A 187 -0.88 5.16 -0.47
C GLY A 187 -1.51 3.88 0.06
N ALA A 188 -0.98 3.36 1.17
CA ALA A 188 -1.52 2.18 1.82
C ALA A 188 -2.95 2.38 2.32
N LEU A 189 -3.26 3.54 2.94
CA LEU A 189 -4.64 3.86 3.33
C LEU A 189 -5.56 4.05 2.13
N GLY A 190 -5.08 4.68 1.05
CA GLY A 190 -5.85 4.80 -0.19
C GLY A 190 -6.29 3.44 -0.74
N LEU A 191 -5.37 2.47 -0.78
CA LEU A 191 -5.67 1.09 -1.18
C LEU A 191 -6.60 0.38 -0.17
N ALA A 192 -6.38 0.57 1.13
CA ALA A 192 -7.25 0.02 2.17
C ALA A 192 -8.68 0.57 2.06
N TYR A 193 -8.85 1.84 1.68
CA TYR A 193 -10.15 2.46 1.45
C TYR A 193 -10.87 1.89 0.22
N VAL A 194 -10.13 1.56 -0.85
CA VAL A 194 -10.70 0.83 -1.98
C VAL A 194 -11.19 -0.55 -1.53
N ALA A 195 -10.37 -1.31 -0.78
CA ALA A 195 -10.75 -2.62 -0.26
C ALA A 195 -11.98 -2.58 0.66
N ALA A 196 -12.13 -1.50 1.44
CA ALA A 196 -13.26 -1.29 2.35
C ALA A 196 -14.51 -0.67 1.67
N GLY A 197 -14.46 -0.42 0.35
CA GLY A 197 -15.56 0.20 -0.38
C GLY A 197 -15.82 1.68 -0.05
N ARG A 198 -14.86 2.35 0.60
CA ARG A 198 -14.96 3.79 0.95
C ARG A 198 -14.64 4.69 -0.25
N THR A 199 -13.68 4.27 -1.07
CA THR A 199 -13.35 4.85 -2.36
C THR A 199 -13.50 3.78 -3.44
N HIS A 200 -13.49 4.19 -4.70
CA HIS A 200 -13.81 3.30 -5.81
C HIS A 200 -12.58 2.92 -6.63
N GLY A 201 -11.50 3.69 -6.50
CA GLY A 201 -10.21 3.43 -7.14
C GLY A 201 -9.08 4.20 -6.49
N TYR A 202 -7.88 3.65 -6.62
CA TYR A 202 -6.60 4.28 -6.29
C TYR A 202 -5.65 4.13 -7.47
N CYS A 203 -5.01 5.21 -7.88
CA CYS A 203 -3.99 5.19 -8.93
C CYS A 203 -2.81 6.07 -8.56
N GLU A 204 -1.60 5.55 -8.79
CA GLU A 204 -0.36 6.31 -8.71
C GLU A 204 0.59 5.86 -9.81
N LEU A 205 1.26 6.81 -10.48
CA LEU A 205 2.13 6.51 -11.62
C LEU A 205 3.48 5.91 -11.23
N HIS A 206 3.83 5.95 -9.95
CA HIS A 206 4.96 5.26 -9.36
C HIS A 206 4.86 5.30 -7.83
N ILE A 207 4.94 4.14 -7.20
CA ILE A 207 4.88 3.95 -5.76
C ILE A 207 5.79 2.76 -5.39
N ASN A 208 6.27 2.67 -4.15
CA ASN A 208 7.13 1.56 -3.74
C ASN A 208 6.31 0.35 -3.28
N SER A 209 6.99 -0.80 -3.16
CA SER A 209 6.35 -2.05 -2.75
C SER A 209 5.84 -2.01 -1.31
N TRP A 210 6.55 -1.34 -0.40
CA TRP A 210 6.16 -1.24 1.00
C TRP A 210 4.89 -0.42 1.22
N ASP A 211 4.64 0.61 0.40
CA ASP A 211 3.39 1.38 0.39
C ASP A 211 2.19 0.55 -0.12
N THR A 212 2.42 -0.42 -1.03
CA THR A 212 1.34 -1.00 -1.83
C THR A 212 0.95 -2.43 -1.52
N LEU A 213 1.91 -3.31 -1.22
CA LEU A 213 1.65 -4.76 -1.25
C LEU A 213 0.56 -5.20 -0.28
N ALA A 214 0.54 -4.68 0.94
CA ALA A 214 -0.51 -5.01 1.90
C ALA A 214 -1.90 -4.61 1.37
N GLY A 215 -2.01 -3.38 0.85
CA GLY A 215 -3.25 -2.86 0.28
C GLY A 215 -3.71 -3.59 -0.97
N LEU A 216 -2.79 -3.99 -1.85
CA LEU A 216 -3.12 -4.77 -3.06
C LEU A 216 -3.73 -6.13 -2.72
N LEU A 217 -3.17 -6.82 -1.72
CA LEU A 217 -3.77 -8.07 -1.25
C LEU A 217 -5.19 -7.82 -0.72
N MET A 218 -5.37 -6.76 0.08
CA MET A 218 -6.69 -6.41 0.63
C MET A 218 -7.71 -6.14 -0.47
N VAL A 219 -7.34 -5.38 -1.50
CA VAL A 219 -8.24 -5.09 -2.64
C VAL A 219 -8.63 -6.39 -3.35
N ARG A 220 -7.68 -7.27 -3.67
CA ARG A 220 -7.95 -8.56 -4.32
C ARG A 220 -8.85 -9.45 -3.47
N GLU A 221 -8.55 -9.59 -2.20
CA GLU A 221 -9.32 -10.42 -1.26
C GLU A 221 -10.71 -9.83 -0.91
N ALA A 222 -10.89 -8.52 -1.10
CA ALA A 222 -12.19 -7.85 -1.01
C ALA A 222 -13.01 -7.90 -2.31
N GLY A 223 -12.51 -8.58 -3.36
CA GLY A 223 -13.18 -8.74 -4.66
C GLY A 223 -12.91 -7.61 -5.66
N GLY A 224 -11.91 -6.76 -5.41
CA GLY A 224 -11.45 -5.72 -6.33
C GLY A 224 -10.49 -6.22 -7.40
N TRP A 225 -10.17 -5.34 -8.33
CA TRP A 225 -9.17 -5.58 -9.36
C TRP A 225 -7.93 -4.72 -9.12
N THR A 226 -6.75 -5.28 -9.42
CA THR A 226 -5.46 -4.57 -9.40
C THR A 226 -4.65 -4.92 -10.66
N ASN A 227 -3.83 -3.99 -11.13
CA ASN A 227 -2.81 -4.35 -12.12
C ASN A 227 -1.75 -5.29 -11.51
N ASP A 228 -0.89 -5.84 -12.36
CA ASP A 228 0.27 -6.62 -11.92
C ASP A 228 1.41 -5.69 -11.49
N PHE A 229 1.37 -5.30 -10.22
CA PHE A 229 2.36 -4.40 -9.63
C PHE A 229 3.76 -5.01 -9.55
N LEU A 230 3.84 -6.33 -9.31
CA LEU A 230 5.12 -7.02 -9.15
C LEU A 230 5.82 -7.35 -10.48
N ALA A 231 5.14 -7.11 -11.62
CA ALA A 231 5.75 -7.30 -12.94
C ALA A 231 7.09 -6.55 -13.07
N GLY A 232 8.06 -7.18 -13.70
CA GLY A 232 9.42 -6.66 -13.81
C GLY A 232 10.11 -6.57 -12.45
N GLU A 233 10.57 -5.38 -12.07
CA GLU A 233 11.29 -5.15 -10.81
C GLU A 233 10.40 -4.40 -9.76
N GLY A 234 9.08 -4.61 -9.81
CA GLY A 234 8.13 -3.87 -8.96
C GLY A 234 8.38 -4.02 -7.46
N LEU A 235 8.91 -5.14 -7.02
CA LEU A 235 9.28 -5.36 -5.61
C LEU A 235 10.40 -4.40 -5.16
N GLU A 236 11.44 -4.24 -5.96
CA GLU A 236 12.65 -3.51 -5.59
C GLU A 236 12.60 -2.03 -6.00
N ARG A 237 12.02 -1.75 -7.16
CA ARG A 237 12.01 -0.41 -7.75
C ARG A 237 10.67 0.30 -7.67
N GLY A 238 9.65 -0.36 -7.20
CA GLY A 238 8.29 0.13 -7.29
C GLY A 238 7.75 0.09 -8.73
N ASN A 239 6.49 0.45 -8.88
CA ASN A 239 5.80 0.43 -10.17
C ASN A 239 4.61 1.41 -10.16
N ALA A 240 3.95 1.57 -11.30
CA ALA A 240 2.63 2.18 -11.33
C ALA A 240 1.58 1.23 -10.70
N VAL A 241 0.62 1.79 -9.98
CA VAL A 241 -0.47 1.05 -9.37
C VAL A 241 -1.82 1.57 -9.83
N LEU A 242 -2.73 0.65 -10.10
CA LEU A 242 -4.16 0.90 -10.25
C LEU A 242 -4.91 -0.22 -9.54
N ALA A 243 -5.75 0.16 -8.58
CA ALA A 243 -6.63 -0.73 -7.86
C ALA A 243 -8.03 -0.14 -7.86
N CYS A 244 -9.06 -0.95 -8.13
CA CYS A 244 -10.42 -0.43 -8.23
C CYS A 244 -11.51 -1.49 -8.04
N ALA A 245 -12.75 -1.00 -7.90
CA ALA A 245 -13.95 -1.80 -8.03
C ALA A 245 -13.97 -2.45 -9.43
N PRO A 246 -14.33 -3.75 -9.57
CA PRO A 246 -14.23 -4.47 -10.84
C PRO A 246 -15.00 -3.82 -11.99
N GLY A 247 -16.16 -3.25 -11.70
CA GLY A 247 -17.00 -2.58 -12.71
C GLY A 247 -16.40 -1.29 -13.27
N LEU A 248 -15.34 -0.75 -12.65
CA LEU A 248 -14.64 0.46 -13.09
C LEU A 248 -13.32 0.17 -13.82
N LYS A 249 -12.90 -1.11 -13.89
CA LYS A 249 -11.61 -1.51 -14.46
C LYS A 249 -11.35 -0.89 -15.82
N GLU A 250 -12.25 -1.12 -16.78
CA GLU A 250 -12.04 -0.69 -18.17
C GLU A 250 -11.96 0.84 -18.27
N ALA A 251 -12.86 1.55 -17.59
CA ALA A 251 -12.88 3.01 -17.59
C ALA A 251 -11.61 3.60 -16.96
N LEU A 252 -11.15 3.04 -15.82
CA LEU A 252 -9.96 3.54 -15.14
C LEU A 252 -8.68 3.14 -15.87
N VAL A 253 -8.57 1.94 -16.44
CA VAL A 253 -7.45 1.56 -17.30
C VAL A 253 -7.33 2.50 -18.50
N ALA A 254 -8.46 2.84 -19.15
CA ALA A 254 -8.47 3.80 -20.26
C ALA A 254 -8.04 5.22 -19.81
N ALA A 255 -8.58 5.71 -18.69
CA ALA A 255 -8.28 7.04 -18.18
C ALA A 255 -6.85 7.18 -17.65
N THR A 256 -6.33 6.16 -16.95
CA THR A 256 -5.01 6.23 -16.30
C THR A 256 -3.87 5.77 -17.19
N GLY A 257 -4.14 4.86 -18.13
CA GLY A 257 -3.11 4.15 -18.90
C GLY A 257 -2.37 3.07 -18.11
N VAL A 258 -2.72 2.86 -16.83
CA VAL A 258 -2.10 1.83 -15.97
C VAL A 258 -2.85 0.51 -16.11
N GLY A 259 -2.12 -0.60 -16.28
CA GLY A 259 -2.72 -1.93 -16.45
C GLY A 259 -3.16 -2.25 -17.87
N GLN A 260 -2.82 -1.42 -18.86
CA GLN A 260 -2.93 -1.82 -20.26
C GLN A 260 -1.93 -2.95 -20.53
N ALA A 261 -2.38 -4.03 -21.16
CA ALA A 261 -1.47 -5.06 -21.63
C ALA A 261 -0.46 -4.43 -22.58
N ASN A 262 0.83 -4.79 -22.48
CA ASN A 262 1.92 -4.30 -23.31
C ASN A 262 1.78 -4.79 -24.77
N GLU A 263 0.74 -4.39 -25.49
CA GLU A 263 0.61 -4.62 -26.95
C GLU A 263 1.49 -3.65 -27.77
N GLN A 264 2.14 -2.66 -27.14
CA GLN A 264 2.92 -1.65 -27.86
C GLN A 264 4.42 -1.92 -27.92
N LEU A 265 4.96 -2.93 -27.26
CA LEU A 265 6.39 -3.28 -27.36
C LEU A 265 6.73 -4.15 -28.59
N GLU A 266 5.74 -4.74 -29.25
CA GLU A 266 5.98 -5.55 -30.45
C GLU A 266 5.86 -4.77 -31.79
N ARG A 267 5.39 -3.52 -31.78
CA ARG A 267 5.25 -2.70 -33.01
C ARG A 267 6.35 -1.67 -33.26
N GLY A 268 7.39 -1.68 -32.44
CA GLY A 268 8.50 -0.69 -32.52
C GLY A 268 9.82 -1.19 -33.10
N ILE A 269 9.87 -2.41 -33.67
CA ILE A 269 11.04 -2.92 -34.38
C ILE A 269 10.57 -3.39 -35.77
N SER A 270 10.48 -2.45 -36.67
CA SER A 270 10.49 -2.68 -38.12
C SER A 270 11.17 -1.49 -38.80
#